data_d3b7e50844aff0abb533629038aeac34
#
_entry.id   d3b7e50844aff0abb533629038aeac34
#
_cell.length_a   1.000
_cell.length_b   1.000
_cell.length_c   1.000
_cell.angle_alpha   90.00
_cell.angle_beta   90.00
_cell.angle_gamma   90.00
#
_symmetry.space_group_name_H-M   'P 1'
#
loop_
_entity.id
_entity.type
_entity.pdbx_description
1 polymer ?
#
loop_
_entity_poly.entity_id
_entity_poly.type
_entity_poly.pdbx_seq_one_letter_code
_entity_poly.pdbx_strand_id
1 'polypeptide(L)'
;MLVMALVLLIPGLFGIRPYVVYSGSMEPEIPTGAVVFTKEGEFSPKKGDIITFHNGDTVVTHKVVKKEKDIFITKGDANKTEDPVPAEASQIIGRVVFHLPY
;
A
#
# COMPACT_ATOMS: atom_id res chain seq x y z
N MET A 1 17.12 15.93 3.68
CA MET A 1 17.68 14.57 3.83
C MET A 1 17.67 14.08 5.26
N LEU A 2 18.15 14.90 6.22
CA LEU A 2 18.13 14.49 7.62
C LEU A 2 16.71 14.24 8.13
N VAL A 3 15.77 15.06 7.70
CA VAL A 3 14.38 14.90 8.11
C VAL A 3 13.82 13.56 7.64
N MET A 4 14.15 13.18 6.41
CA MET A 4 13.72 11.89 5.88
C MET A 4 14.33 10.74 6.67
N ALA A 5 15.62 10.86 7.01
CA ALA A 5 16.28 9.82 7.80
C ALA A 5 15.61 9.66 9.17
N LEU A 6 15.23 10.77 9.80
CA LEU A 6 14.55 10.71 11.10
C LEU A 6 13.20 10.00 10.99
N VAL A 7 12.43 10.29 9.96
CA VAL A 7 11.15 9.64 9.76
C VAL A 7 11.34 8.13 9.61
N LEU A 8 12.36 7.71 8.86
CA LEU A 8 12.62 6.30 8.65
C LEU A 8 13.14 5.61 9.92
N LEU A 9 13.87 6.34 10.78
CA LEU A 9 14.43 5.76 12.00
C LEU A 9 13.39 5.56 13.10
N ILE A 10 12.29 6.30 13.07
CA ILE A 10 11.22 6.13 14.04
C ILE A 10 9.89 5.87 13.35
N PRO A 11 9.81 4.78 12.57
CA PRO A 11 8.63 4.52 11.74
C PRO A 11 7.36 4.26 12.54
N GLY A 12 7.48 3.81 13.77
CA GLY A 12 6.30 3.51 14.57
C GLY A 12 5.73 4.69 15.34
N LEU A 13 6.37 5.85 15.28
CA LEU A 13 5.97 6.99 16.09
C LEU A 13 4.53 7.44 15.81
N PHE A 14 4.14 7.46 14.55
CA PHE A 14 2.80 7.84 14.14
C PHE A 14 2.04 6.69 13.48
N GLY A 15 2.53 5.47 13.65
CA GLY A 15 1.95 4.32 13.00
C GLY A 15 2.20 4.27 11.50
N ILE A 16 3.19 5.02 11.02
CA ILE A 16 3.52 5.09 9.60
C ILE A 16 4.82 4.34 9.34
N ARG A 17 4.80 3.44 8.35
CA ARG A 17 5.98 2.67 7.95
C ARG A 17 6.28 2.83 6.48
N PRO A 18 7.56 2.88 6.11
CA PRO A 18 7.95 2.96 4.71
C PRO A 18 8.04 1.57 4.09
N TYR A 19 7.66 1.48 2.82
CA TYR A 19 7.82 0.27 2.01
C TYR A 19 8.33 0.68 0.65
N VAL A 20 9.25 -0.11 0.10
CA VAL A 20 9.78 0.15 -1.25
C VAL A 20 8.93 -0.61 -2.26
N VAL A 21 8.60 0.06 -3.34
CA VAL A 21 7.81 -0.54 -4.42
C VAL A 21 8.76 -1.18 -5.42
N TYR A 22 8.64 -2.49 -5.62
CA TYR A 22 9.55 -3.23 -6.49
C TYR A 22 8.96 -3.58 -7.85
N SER A 23 7.71 -3.27 -8.10
CA SER A 23 7.09 -3.62 -9.38
C SER A 23 6.46 -2.39 -10.02
N GLY A 24 6.16 -2.51 -11.32
CA GLY A 24 5.52 -1.44 -12.06
C GLY A 24 4.00 -1.49 -12.05
N SER A 25 3.40 -2.32 -11.21
CA SER A 25 1.94 -2.52 -11.24
C SER A 25 1.15 -1.28 -10.85
N MET A 26 1.77 -0.31 -10.16
CA MET A 26 1.11 0.93 -9.77
C MET A 26 1.55 2.13 -10.61
N GLU A 27 2.34 1.91 -11.64
CA GLU A 27 2.72 3.00 -12.53
C GLU A 27 1.53 3.46 -13.36
N PRO A 28 1.46 4.71 -13.74
CA PRO A 28 2.45 5.76 -13.45
C PRO A 28 2.28 6.45 -12.11
N GLU A 29 1.21 6.13 -11.37
CA GLU A 29 0.93 6.83 -10.11
C GLU A 29 2.03 6.62 -9.10
N ILE A 30 2.49 5.37 -8.92
CA ILE A 30 3.59 5.06 -8.02
C ILE A 30 4.65 4.32 -8.82
N PRO A 31 5.78 4.97 -9.13
CA PRO A 31 6.81 4.33 -9.96
C PRO A 31 7.58 3.27 -9.19
N THR A 32 8.15 2.34 -9.93
CA THR A 32 9.05 1.34 -9.36
C THR A 32 10.22 2.04 -8.67
N GLY A 33 10.55 1.58 -7.49
CA GLY A 33 11.62 2.18 -6.69
C GLY A 33 11.13 3.26 -5.75
N ALA A 34 9.87 3.68 -5.87
CA ALA A 34 9.31 4.67 -4.96
C ALA A 34 9.20 4.11 -3.54
N VAL A 35 9.20 5.00 -2.56
CA VAL A 35 8.92 4.64 -1.18
C VAL A 35 7.51 5.08 -0.87
N VAL A 36 6.68 4.16 -0.42
CA VAL A 36 5.32 4.48 0.03
C VAL A 36 5.30 4.50 1.55
N PHE A 37 4.59 5.46 2.10
CA PHE A 37 4.43 5.59 3.54
C PHE A 37 3.03 5.13 3.89
N THR A 38 2.98 4.04 4.62
CA THR A 38 1.74 3.32 4.93
C THR A 38 1.41 3.52 6.39
N LYS A 39 0.21 4.06 6.64
CA LYS A 39 -0.27 4.22 8.01
C LYS A 39 -0.92 2.92 8.46
N GLU A 40 -0.35 2.33 9.50
CA GLU A 40 -0.87 1.10 10.09
C GLU A 40 -1.98 1.41 11.09
N GLY A 41 -2.75 0.39 11.43
CA GLY A 41 -3.76 0.50 12.44
C GLY A 41 -5.14 0.21 11.89
N GLU A 42 -6.13 0.36 12.75
CA GLU A 42 -7.51 0.09 12.39
C GLU A 42 -8.07 1.21 11.54
N PHE A 43 -8.55 0.83 10.37
CA PHE A 43 -9.26 1.74 9.48
C PHE A 43 -10.04 0.91 8.50
N SER A 44 -11.01 1.54 7.85
CA SER A 44 -11.79 0.88 6.79
C SER A 44 -11.40 1.47 5.46
N PRO A 45 -10.54 0.78 4.70
CA PRO A 45 -10.20 1.27 3.36
C PRO A 45 -11.44 1.40 2.49
N LYS A 46 -11.43 2.40 1.64
CA LYS A 46 -12.54 2.67 0.73
C LYS A 46 -12.09 2.46 -0.69
N LYS A 47 -13.06 2.34 -1.58
CA LYS A 47 -12.76 2.33 -3.01
C LYS A 47 -11.92 3.54 -3.36
N GLY A 48 -10.82 3.31 -4.05
CA GLY A 48 -9.88 4.35 -4.43
C GLY A 48 -8.68 4.47 -3.50
N ASP A 49 -8.74 3.92 -2.30
CA ASP A 49 -7.60 3.93 -1.38
C ASP A 49 -6.53 2.98 -1.89
N ILE A 50 -5.28 3.36 -1.69
CA ILE A 50 -4.14 2.49 -1.97
C ILE A 50 -3.74 1.84 -0.65
N ILE A 51 -3.70 0.52 -0.63
CA ILE A 51 -3.38 -0.23 0.58
C ILE A 51 -2.14 -1.07 0.39
N THR A 52 -1.47 -1.32 1.51
CA THR A 52 -0.34 -2.26 1.58
C THR A 52 -0.84 -3.47 2.35
N PHE A 53 -0.67 -4.64 1.79
CA PHE A 53 -1.20 -5.86 2.39
C PHE A 53 -0.31 -7.05 2.12
N HIS A 54 -0.48 -8.09 2.94
CA HIS A 54 0.23 -9.34 2.77
C HIS A 54 -0.45 -10.21 1.71
N ASN A 55 0.35 -10.73 0.80
CA ASN A 55 -0.11 -11.69 -0.20
C ASN A 55 0.82 -12.89 -0.14
N GLY A 56 0.48 -13.85 0.73
CA GLY A 56 1.39 -14.93 1.03
C GLY A 56 2.64 -14.39 1.72
N ASP A 57 3.81 -14.68 1.16
CA ASP A 57 5.09 -14.23 1.73
C ASP A 57 5.52 -12.86 1.24
N THR A 58 4.72 -12.23 0.40
CA THR A 58 5.09 -10.93 -0.17
C THR A 58 4.19 -9.82 0.37
N VAL A 59 4.66 -8.59 0.23
CA VAL A 59 3.91 -7.40 0.57
C VAL A 59 3.59 -6.68 -0.73
N VAL A 60 2.32 -6.35 -0.92
CA VAL A 60 1.82 -5.76 -2.16
C VAL A 60 1.16 -4.42 -1.84
N THR A 61 1.36 -3.45 -2.73
CA THR A 61 0.69 -2.15 -2.66
C THR A 61 -0.16 -1.99 -3.93
N HIS A 62 -1.47 -2.04 -3.76
CA HIS A 62 -2.43 -1.91 -4.87
C HIS A 62 -3.61 -1.06 -4.43
N LYS A 63 -4.42 -0.65 -5.40
CA LYS A 63 -5.58 0.19 -5.15
C LYS A 63 -6.83 -0.65 -4.93
N VAL A 64 -7.66 -0.27 -3.97
CA VAL A 64 -8.96 -0.91 -3.74
C VAL A 64 -9.93 -0.44 -4.80
N VAL A 65 -10.43 -1.37 -5.61
CA VAL A 65 -11.41 -1.05 -6.65
C VAL A 65 -12.83 -1.44 -6.25
N LYS A 66 -12.97 -2.32 -5.26
CA LYS A 66 -14.29 -2.72 -4.77
C LYS A 66 -14.16 -3.24 -3.35
N LYS A 67 -15.13 -2.94 -2.51
CA LYS A 67 -15.17 -3.41 -1.13
C LYS A 67 -16.44 -4.23 -0.91
N GLU A 68 -16.31 -5.42 -0.33
CA GLU A 68 -17.44 -6.26 0.05
C GLU A 68 -17.19 -6.79 1.46
N LYS A 69 -17.86 -6.20 2.45
CA LYS A 69 -17.68 -6.55 3.87
C LYS A 69 -16.20 -6.46 4.25
N ASP A 70 -15.59 -7.58 4.60
CA ASP A 70 -14.19 -7.62 5.02
C ASP A 70 -13.25 -8.03 3.89
N ILE A 71 -13.72 -8.00 2.66
CA ILE A 71 -12.96 -8.41 1.49
C ILE A 71 -12.77 -7.20 0.58
N PHE A 72 -11.54 -7.02 0.13
CA PHE A 72 -11.17 -5.88 -0.71
C PHE A 72 -10.63 -6.40 -2.03
N ILE A 73 -11.31 -6.04 -3.11
CA ILE A 73 -10.84 -6.39 -4.44
C ILE A 73 -9.88 -5.30 -4.87
N THR A 74 -8.66 -5.70 -5.22
CA THR A 74 -7.57 -4.79 -5.48
C THR A 74 -7.09 -4.91 -6.92
N LYS A 75 -6.41 -3.87 -7.37
CA LYS A 75 -5.86 -3.82 -8.72
C LYS A 75 -4.68 -2.86 -8.75
N GLY A 76 -3.60 -3.26 -9.42
CA GLY A 76 -2.53 -2.33 -9.74
C GLY A 76 -2.96 -1.39 -10.84
N ASP A 77 -2.59 -0.11 -10.74
CA ASP A 77 -3.02 0.90 -11.72
C ASP A 77 -2.56 0.57 -13.14
N ALA A 78 -1.42 -0.08 -13.29
CA ALA A 78 -0.90 -0.47 -14.60
C ALA A 78 -1.53 -1.75 -15.13
N ASN A 79 -2.26 -2.48 -14.31
CA ASN A 79 -2.85 -3.77 -14.69
C ASN A 79 -4.22 -3.56 -15.32
N LYS A 80 -4.57 -4.41 -16.27
CA LYS A 80 -5.85 -4.30 -16.97
C LYS A 80 -6.98 -4.97 -16.20
N THR A 81 -6.65 -5.91 -15.33
CA THR A 81 -7.64 -6.69 -14.61
C THR A 81 -7.37 -6.63 -13.12
N GLU A 82 -8.41 -6.93 -12.36
CA GLU A 82 -8.32 -7.02 -10.91
C GLU A 82 -7.41 -8.17 -10.50
N ASP A 83 -6.87 -8.07 -9.28
CA ASP A 83 -6.06 -9.15 -8.75
C ASP A 83 -6.91 -10.40 -8.59
N PRO A 84 -6.35 -11.58 -8.89
CA PRO A 84 -7.15 -12.83 -8.87
C PRO A 84 -7.61 -13.24 -7.47
N VAL A 85 -6.86 -12.82 -6.43
CA VAL A 85 -7.21 -13.15 -5.05
C VAL A 85 -7.48 -11.87 -4.29
N PRO A 86 -8.68 -11.71 -3.73
CA PRO A 86 -8.98 -10.50 -2.96
C PRO A 86 -8.18 -10.45 -1.67
N ALA A 87 -7.94 -9.24 -1.16
CA ALA A 87 -7.31 -9.05 0.12
C ALA A 87 -8.37 -9.11 1.22
N GLU A 88 -8.09 -9.86 2.27
CA GLU A 88 -8.95 -9.89 3.44
C GLU A 88 -8.50 -8.83 4.44
N ALA A 89 -9.43 -8.36 5.27
CA ALA A 89 -9.13 -7.32 6.24
C ALA A 89 -7.94 -7.69 7.13
N SER A 90 -7.82 -8.96 7.50
CA SER A 90 -6.73 -9.40 8.36
C SER A 90 -5.36 -9.35 7.69
N GLN A 91 -5.32 -9.25 6.37
CA GLN A 91 -4.07 -9.21 5.61
C GLN A 91 -3.60 -7.77 5.39
N ILE A 92 -4.44 -6.78 5.65
CA ILE A 92 -4.11 -5.39 5.37
C ILE A 92 -3.15 -4.86 6.41
N ILE A 93 -2.02 -4.34 5.96
CA ILE A 93 -1.04 -3.67 6.83
C ILE A 93 -1.49 -2.24 7.10
N GLY A 94 -1.91 -1.53 6.07
CA GLY A 94 -2.34 -0.16 6.23
C GLY A 94 -2.67 0.51 4.91
N ARG A 95 -2.94 1.80 4.99
CA ARG A 95 -3.29 2.63 3.84
C ARG A 95 -2.12 3.56 3.51
N VAL A 96 -1.79 3.66 2.24
CA VAL A 96 -0.74 4.56 1.78
C VAL A 96 -1.23 6.00 1.95
N VAL A 97 -0.49 6.79 2.71
CA VAL A 97 -0.86 8.19 2.96
C VAL A 97 -0.09 9.15 2.05
N PHE A 98 1.13 8.78 1.64
CA PHE A 98 1.82 9.47 0.56
C PHE A 98 3.00 8.64 0.11
N HIS A 99 3.61 9.02 -1.01
CA HIS A 99 4.75 8.32 -1.54
C HIS A 99 5.77 9.32 -2.09
N LEU A 100 7.02 8.87 -2.15
CA LEU A 100 8.11 9.65 -2.73
C LEU A 100 8.71 8.84 -3.87
N PRO A 101 8.90 9.43 -5.05
CA PRO A 101 9.64 8.78 -6.11
C PRO A 101 11.10 8.70 -5.64
N TYR A 102 11.63 7.53 -5.66
CA TYR A 102 12.95 7.24 -5.10
C TYR A 102 14.00 8.35 -5.21
#